data_5967285457e7069c38965acbfca42a02
#
_entry.id   5967285457e7069c38965acbfca42a02
#
_cell.length_a   1.000
_cell.length_b   1.000
_cell.length_c   1.000
_cell.angle_alpha   90.00
_cell.angle_beta   90.00
_cell.angle_gamma   90.00
#
_symmetry.space_group_name_H-M   'P 1'
#
loop_
_entity.id
_entity.type
_entity.pdbx_description
1 polymer ?
#
loop_
_entity_poly.entity_id
_entity_poly.type
_entity_poly.pdbx_seq_one_letter_code
_entity_poly.pdbx_strand_id
1 'polypeptide(L)'
;TSHENLYLTARSTETDNGIVEKINEILKQNCDAINIKRLSISAGLTEAIYLVGIENAEQLTHLTTQLRDIKPDLEISFVDFERGGQ
;
A
#
# COMPACT_ATOMS: atom_id res chain seq x y z
N THR A 1 -19.49 6.87 11.26
CA THR A 1 -18.97 5.78 10.48
C THR A 1 -17.53 5.48 10.74
N SER A 2 -17.21 4.25 10.61
CA SER A 2 -15.86 3.80 10.91
C SER A 2 -15.24 3.16 9.69
N HIS A 3 -13.94 3.28 9.63
CA HIS A 3 -13.17 2.56 8.65
C HIS A 3 -12.00 1.91 9.38
N GLU A 4 -11.46 0.91 8.76
CA GLU A 4 -10.32 0.23 9.36
C GLU A 4 -9.04 0.83 8.87
N ASN A 5 -8.08 0.92 9.77
CA ASN A 5 -6.74 1.37 9.43
C ASN A 5 -5.85 0.16 9.26
N LEU A 6 -5.18 0.12 8.14
CA LEU A 6 -4.28 -0.98 7.82
C LEU A 6 -2.93 -0.44 7.44
N TYR A 7 -1.88 -1.15 7.83
CA TYR A 7 -0.56 -0.89 7.29
C TYR A 7 -0.42 -1.65 5.99
N LEU A 8 -0.09 -0.93 4.95
CA LEU A 8 0.19 -1.52 3.65
C LEU A 8 1.68 -1.44 3.41
N THR A 9 2.31 -2.59 3.18
CA THR A 9 3.70 -2.64 2.80
C THR A 9 3.80 -3.07 1.35
N ALA A 10 4.51 -2.29 0.54
CA ALA A 10 4.73 -2.61 -0.86
C ALA A 10 6.23 -2.66 -1.10
N ARG A 11 6.70 -3.76 -1.70
CA ARG A 11 8.11 -3.95 -1.96
C ARG A 11 8.33 -4.34 -3.41
N SER A 12 9.33 -3.73 -4.00
CA SER A 12 9.74 -4.04 -5.37
C SER A 12 11.24 -4.27 -5.40
N THR A 13 11.65 -5.23 -6.20
CA THR A 13 13.08 -5.54 -6.33
C THR A 13 13.79 -4.60 -7.29
N GLU A 14 13.06 -3.62 -7.83
CA GLU A 14 13.65 -2.62 -8.71
C GLU A 14 13.63 -1.26 -8.06
N THR A 15 14.64 -0.47 -8.39
CA THR A 15 14.67 0.91 -7.96
C THR A 15 14.01 1.73 -9.05
N ASP A 16 12.74 2.06 -8.86
CA ASP A 16 11.96 2.75 -9.87
C ASP A 16 11.01 3.72 -9.19
N ASN A 17 11.30 5.01 -9.33
CA ASN A 17 10.47 6.04 -8.72
C ASN A 17 9.05 6.03 -9.27
N GLY A 18 8.88 5.58 -10.49
CA GLY A 18 7.57 5.52 -11.09
C GLY A 18 6.63 4.57 -10.37
N ILE A 19 7.17 3.53 -9.76
CA ILE A 19 6.36 2.59 -9.00
C ILE A 19 5.71 3.29 -7.81
N VAL A 20 6.48 4.09 -7.08
CA VAL A 20 5.92 4.79 -5.93
C VAL A 20 4.81 5.73 -6.35
N GLU A 21 4.99 6.43 -7.46
CA GLU A 21 3.95 7.33 -7.95
C GLU A 21 2.69 6.58 -8.33
N LYS A 22 2.84 5.44 -8.98
CA LYS A 22 1.69 4.64 -9.36
C LYS A 22 0.96 4.10 -8.15
N ILE A 23 1.70 3.66 -7.14
CA ILE A 23 1.08 3.19 -5.91
C ILE A 23 0.30 4.31 -5.26
N ASN A 24 0.89 5.50 -5.19
CA ASN A 24 0.19 6.65 -4.59
C ASN A 24 -1.11 6.97 -5.30
N GLU A 25 -1.09 6.92 -6.63
CA GLU A 25 -2.30 7.21 -7.40
C GLU A 25 -3.40 6.21 -7.10
N ILE A 26 -3.02 4.95 -7.06
CA ILE A 26 -4.00 3.89 -6.79
C ILE A 26 -4.56 4.03 -5.38
N LEU A 27 -3.71 4.34 -4.42
CA LEU A 27 -4.16 4.52 -3.05
C LEU A 27 -5.13 5.69 -2.94
N LYS A 28 -4.85 6.79 -3.64
CA LYS A 28 -5.73 7.95 -3.59
C LYS A 28 -7.12 7.62 -4.13
N GLN A 29 -7.19 6.74 -5.10
CA GLN A 29 -8.46 6.39 -5.72
C GLN A 29 -9.27 5.41 -4.89
N ASN A 30 -8.63 4.65 -4.01
CA ASN A 30 -9.28 3.53 -3.35
C ASN A 30 -9.36 3.64 -1.83
N CYS A 31 -8.68 4.59 -1.22
CA CYS A 31 -8.61 4.67 0.23
C CYS A 31 -9.22 5.97 0.71
N ASP A 32 -9.86 5.93 1.88
CA ASP A 32 -10.43 7.10 2.49
C ASP A 32 -9.37 8.01 3.08
N ALA A 33 -8.29 7.42 3.54
CA ALA A 33 -7.18 8.16 4.12
C ALA A 33 -5.88 7.46 3.77
N ILE A 34 -4.82 8.25 3.58
CA ILE A 34 -3.50 7.73 3.23
C ILE A 34 -2.46 8.51 4.00
N ASN A 35 -1.53 7.79 4.59
CA ASN A 35 -0.45 8.41 5.32
C ASN A 35 0.80 7.57 5.12
N ILE A 36 1.82 8.17 4.51
CA ILE A 36 3.05 7.41 4.28
C ILE A 36 3.86 7.38 5.58
N LYS A 37 4.28 6.19 5.97
CA LYS A 37 5.01 5.98 7.20
C LYS A 37 6.48 5.74 6.97
N ARG A 38 6.82 5.16 5.83
CA ARG A 38 8.20 4.86 5.53
C ARG A 38 8.37 4.71 4.03
N LEU A 39 9.43 5.26 3.52
CA LEU A 39 9.83 5.04 2.14
C LEU A 39 11.33 4.79 2.14
N SER A 40 11.71 3.65 1.63
CA SER A 40 13.11 3.27 1.57
C SER A 40 13.44 2.87 0.15
N ILE A 41 14.41 3.55 -0.43
CA ILE A 41 14.85 3.26 -1.79
C ILE A 41 16.35 3.04 -1.75
N SER A 42 16.76 1.86 -2.20
CA SER A 42 18.17 1.54 -2.28
C SER A 42 18.38 0.74 -3.55
N ALA A 43 19.65 0.45 -3.85
CA ALA A 43 19.96 -0.30 -5.05
C ALA A 43 19.26 -1.65 -4.99
N GLY A 44 18.41 -1.90 -5.97
CA GLY A 44 17.74 -3.18 -6.09
C GLY A 44 16.56 -3.38 -5.17
N LEU A 45 16.10 -2.33 -4.47
CA LEU A 45 14.95 -2.51 -3.58
C LEU A 45 14.26 -1.18 -3.32
N THR A 46 12.95 -1.18 -3.49
CA THR A 46 12.08 -0.08 -3.10
C THR A 46 11.05 -0.62 -2.14
N GLU A 47 10.90 0.02 -0.99
CA GLU A 47 9.94 -0.41 0.01
C GLU A 47 9.18 0.80 0.52
N ALA A 48 7.85 0.69 0.55
CA ALA A 48 7.00 1.77 1.04
C ALA A 48 6.00 1.20 2.02
N ILE A 49 5.82 1.90 3.13
CA ILE A 49 4.85 1.52 4.15
C ILE A 49 3.88 2.67 4.34
N TYR A 50 2.59 2.36 4.20
CA TYR A 50 1.52 3.34 4.33
C TYR A 50 0.55 2.91 5.42
N LEU A 51 -0.04 3.90 6.08
CA LEU A 51 -1.23 3.66 6.89
C LEU A 51 -2.41 4.13 6.05
N VAL A 52 -3.33 3.22 5.77
CA VAL A 52 -4.46 3.54 4.88
C VAL A 52 -5.77 3.27 5.60
N GLY A 53 -6.78 4.04 5.27
CA GLY A 53 -8.13 3.85 5.79
C GLY A 53 -9.01 3.21 4.74
N ILE A 54 -9.63 2.09 5.09
CA ILE A 54 -10.44 1.28 4.21
C ILE A 54 -11.81 1.10 4.83
N GLU A 55 -12.87 1.29 4.05
CA GLU A 55 -14.23 1.15 4.58
C GLU A 55 -14.72 -0.28 4.59
N ASN A 56 -14.38 -1.05 3.55
CA ASN A 56 -14.93 -2.38 3.43
C ASN A 56 -14.01 -3.28 2.65
N ALA A 57 -14.36 -4.56 2.63
CA ALA A 57 -13.51 -5.56 1.97
C ALA A 57 -13.45 -5.37 0.47
N GLU A 58 -14.50 -4.79 -0.13
CA GLU A 58 -14.48 -4.57 -1.56
C GLU A 58 -13.41 -3.56 -1.96
N GLN A 59 -13.26 -2.50 -1.18
CA GLN A 59 -12.19 -1.55 -1.43
C GLN A 59 -10.84 -2.23 -1.38
N LEU A 60 -10.65 -3.10 -0.40
CA LEU A 60 -9.39 -3.79 -0.24
C LEU A 60 -9.11 -4.69 -1.44
N THR A 61 -10.13 -5.38 -1.92
CA THR A 61 -9.98 -6.25 -3.07
C THR A 61 -9.62 -5.46 -4.32
N HIS A 62 -10.31 -4.36 -4.56
CA HIS A 62 -10.01 -3.51 -5.70
C HIS A 62 -8.60 -2.96 -5.63
N LEU A 63 -8.23 -2.50 -4.44
CA LEU A 63 -6.90 -1.95 -4.23
C LEU A 63 -5.82 -2.99 -4.54
N THR A 64 -6.00 -4.19 -4.02
CA THR A 64 -5.03 -5.25 -4.23
C THR A 64 -4.89 -5.59 -5.71
N THR A 65 -6.03 -5.70 -6.40
CA THR A 65 -6.00 -6.02 -7.82
C THR A 65 -5.25 -4.96 -8.62
N GLN A 66 -5.52 -3.70 -8.33
CA GLN A 66 -4.87 -2.63 -9.08
C GLN A 66 -3.38 -2.54 -8.77
N LEU A 67 -3.00 -2.78 -7.53
CA LEU A 67 -1.59 -2.76 -7.17
C LEU A 67 -0.83 -3.87 -7.88
N ARG A 68 -1.43 -5.04 -7.95
CA ARG A 68 -0.75 -6.16 -8.60
C ARG A 68 -0.66 -5.96 -10.11
N ASP A 69 -1.53 -5.14 -10.69
CA ASP A 69 -1.44 -4.82 -12.11
C ASP A 69 -0.26 -3.94 -12.45
N ILE A 70 0.29 -3.23 -11.47
CA ILE A 70 1.47 -2.41 -11.72
C ILE A 70 2.63 -3.29 -12.15
N LYS A 71 2.82 -4.40 -11.44
CA LYS A 71 3.97 -5.24 -11.63
C LYS A 71 3.68 -6.61 -11.07
N PRO A 72 3.89 -7.69 -11.85
CA PRO A 72 3.51 -9.02 -11.36
C PRO A 72 4.26 -9.47 -10.12
N ASP A 73 5.51 -9.02 -9.93
CA ASP A 73 6.30 -9.45 -8.80
C ASP A 73 6.35 -8.43 -7.67
N LEU A 74 5.43 -7.47 -7.67
CA LEU A 74 5.32 -6.54 -6.57
C LEU A 74 4.79 -7.27 -5.34
N GLU A 75 5.51 -7.16 -4.23
CA GLU A 75 5.08 -7.79 -2.98
C GLU A 75 4.23 -6.82 -2.20
N ILE A 76 3.06 -7.29 -1.77
CA ILE A 76 2.10 -6.45 -1.07
C ILE A 76 1.65 -7.19 0.18
N SER A 77 1.62 -6.47 1.29
CA SER A 77 1.23 -7.05 2.56
C SER A 77 0.36 -6.05 3.31
N PHE A 78 -0.69 -6.54 3.94
CA PHE A 78 -1.57 -5.73 4.77
C PHE A 78 -1.53 -6.24 6.20
N VAL A 79 -1.44 -5.33 7.15
CA VAL A 79 -1.46 -5.68 8.57
C VAL A 79 -2.43 -4.75 9.26
N ASP A 80 -3.29 -5.33 10.09
CA ASP A 80 -4.28 -4.56 10.85
C ASP A 80 -3.57 -3.68 11.86
N PHE A 81 -3.83 -2.38 11.78
CA PHE A 81 -3.17 -1.42 12.65
C PHE A 81 -3.51 -1.65 14.10
N GLU A 82 -4.78 -1.91 14.38
CA GLU A 82 -5.22 -2.04 15.77
C GLU A 82 -4.66 -3.29 16.42
N ARG A 83 -4.60 -4.36 15.66
CA ARG A 83 -4.05 -5.59 16.21
C ARG A 83 -2.55 -5.46 16.44
N GLY A 84 -1.89 -4.71 15.57
CA GLY A 84 -0.48 -4.49 15.74
C GLY A 84 -0.15 -3.70 16.98
N GLY A 85 -1.12 -2.99 17.53
CA GLY A 85 -0.90 -2.21 18.74
C GLY A 85 -1.03 -2.99 20.02
N GLN A 86 -1.38 -4.24 19.92
CA GLN A 86 -1.59 -5.04 21.13
C GLN A 86 -0.28 -5.47 21.78
#